data_2e3e5082f0024fc36ba3b92084bd8818
#
_entry.id   2e3e5082f0024fc36ba3b92084bd8818
#
_cell.length_a   1.000
_cell.length_b   1.000
_cell.length_c   1.000
_cell.angle_alpha   90.00
_cell.angle_beta   90.00
_cell.angle_gamma   90.00
#
_symmetry.space_group_name_H-M   'P 1'
#
loop_
_entity.id
_entity.type
_entity.pdbx_description
1 polymer ?
#
loop_
_entity_poly.entity_id
_entity_poly.type
_entity_poly.pdbx_seq_one_letter_code
_entity_poly.pdbx_strand_id
1 'polypeptide(L)'
;LQTTYKSVKFLAPIGGFIAAIFFHFMWNLSASFGEAFFVVYLVMMMPALVCVLLLIYFSLRREGRIVREHLFIEFQSGRISQVDYECVTNAWRRMGALRRAFFKGLTPWRTRRKFHQLASELAFHRDRINRGVCKRTQETDAIEYAYVEQIVYIVGPPMQASNTPPPIPRR
;
A
#
# COMPACT_ATOMS: atom_id res chain seq x y z
N LEU A 1 5.05 7.06 23.12
CA LEU A 1 4.80 6.86 21.67
C LEU A 1 3.87 5.70 21.36
N GLN A 2 3.82 4.65 22.22
CA GLN A 2 2.85 3.55 22.07
C GLN A 2 1.41 3.98 22.35
N THR A 3 1.20 4.97 23.21
CA THR A 3 -0.12 5.48 23.62
C THR A 3 -0.84 6.19 22.46
N THR A 4 -0.12 6.98 21.69
CA THR A 4 -0.68 7.74 20.54
C THR A 4 -1.17 6.82 19.43
N TYR A 5 -0.48 5.71 19.18
CA TYR A 5 -0.87 4.76 18.15
C TYR A 5 -2.14 3.95 18.51
N LYS A 6 -2.29 3.59 19.79
CA LYS A 6 -3.50 2.92 20.29
C LYS A 6 -4.73 3.82 20.20
N SER A 7 -4.56 5.10 20.55
CA SER A 7 -5.65 6.10 20.46
C SER A 7 -6.11 6.31 19.02
N VAL A 8 -5.19 6.42 18.06
CA VAL A 8 -5.53 6.57 16.64
C VAL A 8 -6.27 5.33 16.11
N LYS A 9 -5.85 4.12 16.50
CA LYS A 9 -6.49 2.87 16.08
C LYS A 9 -7.95 2.76 16.58
N PHE A 10 -8.25 3.36 17.74
CA PHE A 10 -9.59 3.37 18.30
C PHE A 10 -10.43 4.56 17.80
N LEU A 11 -9.83 5.75 17.70
CA LEU A 11 -10.54 6.97 17.30
C LEU A 11 -10.82 7.05 15.79
N ALA A 12 -9.98 6.44 14.95
CA ALA A 12 -10.16 6.49 13.50
C ALA A 12 -11.46 5.81 13.02
N PRO A 13 -11.86 4.60 13.50
CA PRO A 13 -13.17 4.02 13.17
C PRO A 13 -14.34 4.86 13.65
N ILE A 14 -14.25 5.44 14.86
CA ILE A 14 -15.31 6.30 15.41
C ILE A 14 -15.45 7.57 14.57
N GLY A 15 -14.32 8.23 14.23
CA GLY A 15 -14.32 9.40 13.37
C GLY A 15 -14.86 9.09 11.97
N GLY A 16 -14.52 7.94 11.41
CA GLY A 16 -15.04 7.47 10.11
C GLY A 16 -16.55 7.21 10.17
N PHE A 17 -17.04 6.63 11.25
CA PHE A 17 -18.48 6.39 11.46
C PHE A 17 -19.27 7.69 11.58
N ILE A 18 -18.77 8.65 12.38
CA ILE A 18 -19.39 9.98 12.51
C ILE A 18 -19.43 10.69 11.15
N ALA A 19 -18.32 10.65 10.41
CA ALA A 19 -18.27 11.22 9.06
C ALA A 19 -19.27 10.56 8.10
N ALA A 20 -19.41 9.23 8.16
CA ALA A 20 -20.38 8.50 7.34
C ALA A 20 -21.84 8.92 7.67
N ILE A 21 -22.19 9.04 8.94
CA ILE A 21 -23.52 9.53 9.38
C ILE A 21 -23.75 10.95 8.87
N PHE A 22 -22.75 11.83 9.02
CA PHE A 22 -22.83 13.21 8.56
C PHE A 22 -23.08 13.29 7.03
N PHE A 23 -22.32 12.55 6.23
CA PHE A 23 -22.51 12.54 4.78
C PHE A 23 -23.84 11.91 4.36
N HIS A 24 -24.29 10.88 5.07
CA HIS A 24 -25.60 10.28 4.82
C HIS A 24 -26.74 11.26 5.14
N PHE A 25 -26.64 11.98 6.26
CA PHE A 25 -27.58 13.05 6.61
C PHE A 25 -27.58 14.16 5.57
N MET A 26 -26.42 14.63 5.13
CA MET A 26 -26.30 15.66 4.08
C MET A 26 -26.91 15.22 2.75
N TRP A 27 -26.73 13.94 2.40
CA TRP A 27 -27.38 13.34 1.23
C TRP A 27 -28.89 13.42 1.32
N ASN A 28 -29.48 12.95 2.43
CA ASN A 28 -30.92 12.97 2.63
C ASN A 28 -31.48 14.39 2.71
N LEU A 29 -30.76 15.29 3.38
CA LEU A 29 -31.13 16.71 3.44
C LEU A 29 -31.13 17.34 2.05
N SER A 30 -30.11 17.06 1.21
CA SER A 30 -30.05 17.59 -0.15
C SER A 30 -31.26 17.15 -0.99
N ALA A 31 -31.72 15.92 -0.82
CA ALA A 31 -32.89 15.40 -1.53
C ALA A 31 -34.21 16.15 -1.17
N SER A 32 -34.25 16.85 -0.04
CA SER A 32 -35.42 17.63 0.40
C SER A 32 -35.55 18.97 -0.34
N PHE A 33 -34.51 19.40 -1.09
CA PHE A 33 -34.52 20.70 -1.81
C PHE A 33 -35.16 20.63 -3.19
N GLY A 34 -35.78 19.53 -3.61
CA GLY A 34 -36.44 19.39 -4.89
C GLY A 34 -35.51 19.70 -6.08
N GLU A 35 -35.88 20.70 -6.90
CA GLU A 35 -35.09 21.08 -8.09
C GLU A 35 -33.67 21.56 -7.77
N ALA A 36 -33.44 22.14 -6.59
CA ALA A 36 -32.12 22.56 -6.13
C ALA A 36 -31.21 21.39 -5.70
N PHE A 37 -31.72 20.16 -5.64
CA PHE A 37 -30.96 18.96 -5.25
C PHE A 37 -29.60 18.86 -5.95
N PHE A 38 -29.57 19.02 -7.28
CA PHE A 38 -28.33 18.89 -8.06
C PHE A 38 -27.28 19.93 -7.68
N VAL A 39 -27.69 21.16 -7.38
CA VAL A 39 -26.76 22.24 -7.01
C VAL A 39 -26.19 21.95 -5.61
N VAL A 40 -27.05 21.61 -4.65
CA VAL A 40 -26.65 21.29 -3.28
C VAL A 40 -25.73 20.05 -3.27
N TYR A 41 -26.10 19.02 -4.02
CA TYR A 41 -25.28 17.81 -4.19
C TYR A 41 -23.89 18.14 -4.76
N LEU A 42 -23.83 18.92 -5.87
CA LEU A 42 -22.59 19.28 -6.51
C LEU A 42 -21.66 20.06 -5.58
N VAL A 43 -22.20 21.04 -4.86
CA VAL A 43 -21.43 21.92 -3.97
C VAL A 43 -20.95 21.21 -2.71
N MET A 44 -21.74 20.29 -2.16
CA MET A 44 -21.39 19.62 -0.89
C MET A 44 -20.74 18.25 -1.08
N MET A 45 -21.25 17.41 -1.96
CA MET A 45 -20.77 16.03 -2.12
C MET A 45 -19.54 15.92 -3.01
N MET A 46 -19.44 16.72 -4.07
CA MET A 46 -18.26 16.64 -4.96
C MET A 46 -16.95 17.02 -4.26
N PRO A 47 -16.86 18.10 -3.49
CA PRO A 47 -15.63 18.38 -2.74
C PRO A 47 -15.28 17.27 -1.75
N ALA A 48 -16.28 16.69 -1.05
CA ALA A 48 -16.05 15.57 -0.15
C ALA A 48 -15.50 14.33 -0.87
N LEU A 49 -16.06 13.97 -2.02
CA LEU A 49 -15.57 12.89 -2.86
C LEU A 49 -14.13 13.15 -3.32
N VAL A 50 -13.84 14.36 -3.79
CA VAL A 50 -12.48 14.76 -4.20
C VAL A 50 -11.51 14.64 -3.04
N CYS A 51 -11.86 15.10 -1.84
CA CYS A 51 -11.03 14.96 -0.64
C CYS A 51 -10.72 13.48 -0.34
N VAL A 52 -11.72 12.60 -0.39
CA VAL A 52 -11.51 11.16 -0.17
C VAL A 52 -10.58 10.57 -1.22
N LEU A 53 -10.77 10.90 -2.50
CA LEU A 53 -9.90 10.43 -3.58
C LEU A 53 -8.46 10.93 -3.43
N LEU A 54 -8.27 12.18 -3.00
CA LEU A 54 -6.94 12.72 -2.69
C LEU A 54 -6.30 12.00 -1.51
N LEU A 55 -7.04 11.72 -0.43
CA LEU A 55 -6.53 10.96 0.71
C LEU A 55 -6.08 9.55 0.29
N ILE A 56 -6.87 8.86 -0.54
CA ILE A 56 -6.51 7.55 -1.09
C ILE A 56 -5.25 7.68 -1.96
N TYR A 57 -5.19 8.67 -2.83
CA TYR A 57 -4.05 8.90 -3.72
C TYR A 57 -2.75 9.15 -2.92
N PHE A 58 -2.79 10.03 -1.92
CA PHE A 58 -1.62 10.31 -1.08
C PHE A 58 -1.21 9.11 -0.24
N SER A 59 -2.19 8.34 0.27
CA SER A 59 -1.93 7.10 1.01
C SER A 59 -1.21 6.07 0.14
N LEU A 60 -1.68 5.83 -1.07
CA LEU A 60 -1.05 4.91 -2.03
C LEU A 60 0.36 5.39 -2.45
N ARG A 61 0.55 6.69 -2.64
CA ARG A 61 1.87 7.25 -2.92
C ARG A 61 2.85 7.06 -1.77
N ARG A 62 2.38 7.27 -0.53
CA ARG A 62 3.20 7.05 0.68
C ARG A 62 3.59 5.58 0.82
N GLU A 63 2.63 4.65 0.66
CA GLU A 63 2.89 3.22 0.65
C GLU A 63 3.96 2.85 -0.40
N GLY A 64 3.77 3.28 -1.63
CA GLY A 64 4.71 3.00 -2.72
C GLY A 64 6.12 3.54 -2.45
N ARG A 65 6.26 4.69 -1.75
CA ARG A 65 7.55 5.24 -1.35
C ARG A 65 8.24 4.36 -0.31
N ILE A 66 7.52 3.96 0.75
CA ILE A 66 8.04 3.09 1.81
C ILE A 66 8.52 1.77 1.20
N VAL A 67 7.70 1.16 0.36
CA VAL A 67 8.04 -0.10 -0.30
C VAL A 67 9.27 0.06 -1.20
N ARG A 68 9.37 1.16 -1.93
CA ARG A 68 10.51 1.45 -2.79
C ARG A 68 11.82 1.58 -2.01
N GLU A 69 11.81 2.31 -0.91
CA GLU A 69 13.01 2.56 -0.09
C GLU A 69 13.49 1.27 0.57
N HIS A 70 12.59 0.50 1.15
CA HIS A 70 12.96 -0.68 1.96
C HIS A 70 13.13 -1.97 1.16
N LEU A 71 12.57 -2.09 -0.05
CA LEU A 71 12.83 -3.23 -0.94
C LEU A 71 14.02 -3.03 -1.87
N PHE A 72 14.60 -1.85 -1.92
CA PHE A 72 15.73 -1.56 -2.80
C PHE A 72 16.92 -2.49 -2.55
N ILE A 73 17.16 -2.86 -1.31
CA ILE A 73 18.23 -3.80 -0.91
C ILE A 73 18.01 -5.18 -1.55
N GLU A 74 16.77 -5.69 -1.56
CA GLU A 74 16.43 -6.98 -2.15
C GLU A 74 16.53 -6.95 -3.67
N PHE A 75 16.22 -5.82 -4.28
CA PHE A 75 16.45 -5.59 -5.71
C PHE A 75 17.94 -5.56 -6.05
N GLN A 76 18.75 -4.79 -5.30
CA GLN A 76 20.21 -4.73 -5.52
C GLN A 76 20.90 -6.07 -5.33
N SER A 77 20.45 -6.90 -4.38
CA SER A 77 20.97 -8.24 -4.14
C SER A 77 20.52 -9.28 -5.18
N GLY A 78 19.73 -8.86 -6.18
CA GLY A 78 19.20 -9.76 -7.22
C GLY A 78 18.11 -10.72 -6.76
N ARG A 79 17.64 -10.62 -5.51
CA ARG A 79 16.59 -11.49 -4.96
C ARG A 79 15.21 -11.20 -5.56
N ILE A 80 15.00 -9.97 -6.02
CA ILE A 80 13.76 -9.53 -6.67
C ILE A 80 14.13 -8.97 -8.05
N SER A 81 13.41 -9.39 -9.09
CA SER A 81 13.62 -8.87 -10.44
C SER A 81 13.21 -7.39 -10.54
N GLN A 82 13.78 -6.66 -11.51
CA GLN A 82 13.39 -5.27 -11.77
C GLN A 82 11.88 -5.14 -12.04
N VAL A 83 11.30 -6.05 -12.80
CA VAL A 83 9.87 -6.05 -13.14
C VAL A 83 9.02 -6.22 -11.88
N ASP A 84 9.42 -7.11 -10.98
CA ASP A 84 8.72 -7.36 -9.72
C ASP A 84 8.84 -6.19 -8.75
N TYR A 85 10.04 -5.61 -8.64
CA TYR A 85 10.28 -4.40 -7.85
C TYR A 85 9.41 -3.23 -8.32
N GLU A 86 9.37 -2.96 -9.62
CA GLU A 86 8.53 -1.90 -10.19
C GLU A 86 7.03 -2.17 -10.01
N CYS A 87 6.60 -3.42 -10.08
CA CYS A 87 5.21 -3.79 -9.84
C CYS A 87 4.79 -3.57 -8.38
N VAL A 88 5.65 -3.92 -7.41
CA VAL A 88 5.31 -3.77 -5.99
C VAL A 88 5.31 -2.31 -5.56
N THR A 89 6.26 -1.52 -6.07
CA THR A 89 6.42 -0.10 -5.70
C THR A 89 5.38 0.84 -6.31
N ASN A 90 4.60 0.37 -7.29
CA ASN A 90 3.60 1.18 -7.97
C ASN A 90 2.22 0.49 -7.90
N ALA A 91 1.26 1.14 -7.22
CA ALA A 91 -0.08 0.60 -7.02
C ALA A 91 -0.80 0.25 -8.34
N TRP A 92 -0.65 1.07 -9.38
CA TRP A 92 -1.27 0.82 -10.68
C TRP A 92 -0.66 -0.38 -11.41
N ARG A 93 0.67 -0.49 -11.38
CA ARG A 93 1.37 -1.64 -11.96
C ARG A 93 1.03 -2.92 -11.19
N ARG A 94 0.93 -2.85 -9.84
CA ARG A 94 0.50 -3.95 -8.97
C ARG A 94 -0.90 -4.43 -9.34
N MET A 95 -1.86 -3.52 -9.49
CA MET A 95 -3.23 -3.86 -9.89
C MET A 95 -3.28 -4.49 -11.29
N GLY A 96 -2.55 -3.94 -12.25
CA GLY A 96 -2.43 -4.50 -13.59
C GLY A 96 -1.81 -5.90 -13.60
N ALA A 97 -0.78 -6.15 -12.77
CA ALA A 97 -0.15 -7.45 -12.63
C ALA A 97 -1.11 -8.49 -12.01
N LEU A 98 -1.85 -8.11 -10.97
CA LEU A 98 -2.86 -8.96 -10.34
C LEU A 98 -4.00 -9.31 -11.31
N ARG A 99 -4.49 -8.32 -12.08
CA ARG A 99 -5.52 -8.55 -13.10
C ARG A 99 -5.03 -9.53 -14.17
N ARG A 100 -3.82 -9.35 -14.71
CA ARG A 100 -3.24 -10.29 -15.68
C ARG A 100 -3.06 -11.69 -15.10
N ALA A 101 -2.64 -11.79 -13.84
CA ALA A 101 -2.52 -13.08 -13.16
C ALA A 101 -3.87 -13.76 -12.95
N PHE A 102 -4.93 -13.00 -12.67
CA PHE A 102 -6.29 -13.50 -12.52
C PHE A 102 -6.80 -14.16 -13.82
N PHE A 103 -6.57 -13.53 -14.97
CA PHE A 103 -6.94 -14.10 -16.26
C PHE A 103 -6.12 -15.34 -16.65
N LYS A 104 -4.96 -15.58 -16.02
CA LYS A 104 -4.15 -16.80 -16.19
C LYS A 104 -4.59 -17.95 -15.27
N GLY A 105 -5.49 -17.68 -14.30
CA GLY A 105 -6.02 -18.66 -13.36
C GLY A 105 -5.84 -18.27 -11.89
N LEU A 106 -6.51 -19.00 -11.01
CA LEU A 106 -6.53 -18.71 -9.57
C LEU A 106 -5.16 -18.93 -8.89
N THR A 107 -4.42 -19.96 -9.32
CA THR A 107 -3.10 -20.25 -8.72
C THR A 107 -2.07 -19.15 -9.01
N PRO A 108 -1.84 -18.70 -10.26
CA PRO A 108 -0.97 -17.57 -10.55
C PRO A 108 -1.39 -16.27 -9.81
N TRP A 109 -2.71 -16.04 -9.71
CA TRP A 109 -3.24 -14.89 -9.00
C TRP A 109 -2.92 -14.94 -7.49
N ARG A 110 -3.14 -16.09 -6.84
CA ARG A 110 -2.83 -16.29 -5.40
C ARG A 110 -1.35 -16.11 -5.13
N THR A 111 -0.50 -16.71 -5.96
CA THR A 111 0.95 -16.59 -5.84
C THR A 111 1.41 -15.13 -5.97
N ARG A 112 0.90 -14.42 -7.00
CA ARG A 112 1.23 -13.01 -7.21
C ARG A 112 0.73 -12.12 -6.08
N ARG A 113 -0.47 -12.37 -5.59
CA ARG A 113 -1.04 -11.65 -4.44
C ARG A 113 -0.20 -11.86 -3.18
N LYS A 114 0.20 -13.12 -2.90
CA LYS A 114 1.04 -13.45 -1.74
C LYS A 114 2.40 -12.77 -1.82
N PHE A 115 3.03 -12.76 -2.99
CA PHE A 115 4.27 -12.03 -3.22
C PHE A 115 4.12 -10.54 -2.89
N HIS A 116 3.12 -9.87 -3.44
CA HIS A 116 2.90 -8.44 -3.15
C HIS A 116 2.62 -8.16 -1.68
N GLN A 117 1.88 -9.04 -1.00
CA GLN A 117 1.62 -8.93 0.42
C GLN A 117 2.91 -9.02 1.23
N LEU A 118 3.71 -10.08 1.03
CA LEU A 118 4.96 -10.29 1.76
C LEU A 118 5.97 -9.16 1.53
N ALA A 119 6.09 -8.69 0.30
CA ALA A 119 6.96 -7.57 -0.03
C ALA A 119 6.54 -6.27 0.68
N SER A 120 5.24 -5.98 0.74
CA SER A 120 4.73 -4.83 1.51
C SER A 120 4.94 -5.01 3.01
N GLU A 121 4.67 -6.20 3.57
CA GLU A 121 4.88 -6.50 5.00
C GLU A 121 6.34 -6.34 5.40
N LEU A 122 7.28 -6.85 4.61
CA LEU A 122 8.71 -6.66 4.81
C LEU A 122 9.10 -5.18 4.82
N ALA A 123 8.63 -4.42 3.84
CA ALA A 123 8.92 -2.99 3.75
C ALA A 123 8.38 -2.21 4.95
N PHE A 124 7.14 -2.47 5.36
CA PHE A 124 6.56 -1.83 6.56
C PHE A 124 7.20 -2.29 7.86
N HIS A 125 7.68 -3.53 7.93
CA HIS A 125 8.43 -4.01 9.09
C HIS A 125 9.72 -3.23 9.25
N ARG A 126 10.50 -3.08 8.18
CA ARG A 126 11.74 -2.28 8.16
C ARG A 126 11.49 -0.80 8.47
N ASP A 127 10.45 -0.21 7.89
CA ASP A 127 10.07 1.18 8.15
C ASP A 127 9.71 1.42 9.63
N ARG A 128 9.04 0.47 10.30
CA ARG A 128 8.75 0.56 11.73
C ARG A 128 10.00 0.50 12.59
N ILE A 129 10.98 -0.33 12.23
CA ILE A 129 12.27 -0.41 12.92
C ILE A 129 13.03 0.90 12.72
N ASN A 130 13.13 1.39 11.49
CA ASN A 130 13.85 2.63 11.17
C ASN A 130 13.27 3.86 11.86
N ARG A 131 11.95 3.91 12.03
CA ARG A 131 11.28 4.99 12.78
C ARG A 131 11.32 4.82 14.30
N GLY A 132 11.97 3.78 14.80
CA GLY A 132 12.07 3.52 16.23
C GLY A 132 10.74 3.10 16.90
N VAL A 133 9.71 2.76 16.11
CA VAL A 133 8.43 2.27 16.62
C VAL A 133 8.57 0.82 17.14
N CYS A 134 9.45 0.07 16.53
CA CYS A 134 9.83 -1.28 16.97
C CYS A 134 11.34 -1.31 17.24
N LYS A 135 11.74 -1.86 18.37
CA LYS A 135 13.18 -2.03 18.68
C LYS A 135 13.74 -3.16 17.81
N ARG A 136 14.96 -2.97 17.33
CA ARG A 136 15.68 -4.05 16.66
C ARG A 136 16.09 -5.09 17.69
N THR A 137 15.58 -6.30 17.56
CA THR A 137 15.84 -7.45 18.45
C THR A 137 16.08 -8.68 17.58
N GLN A 138 16.64 -9.72 18.17
CA GLN A 138 16.83 -10.99 17.46
C GLN A 138 15.51 -11.54 16.88
N GLU A 139 14.39 -11.32 17.57
CA GLU A 139 13.07 -11.71 17.09
C GLU A 139 12.64 -10.93 15.85
N THR A 140 12.85 -9.60 15.82
CA THR A 140 12.52 -8.78 14.64
C THR A 140 13.40 -9.12 13.44
N ASP A 141 14.68 -9.46 13.68
CA ASP A 141 15.59 -9.90 12.61
C ASP A 141 15.17 -11.29 12.07
N ALA A 142 14.72 -12.21 12.94
CA ALA A 142 14.17 -13.49 12.51
C ALA A 142 12.90 -13.36 11.66
N ILE A 143 12.00 -12.44 12.03
CA ILE A 143 10.79 -12.14 11.26
C ILE A 143 11.16 -11.56 9.89
N GLU A 144 12.12 -10.63 9.84
CA GLU A 144 12.61 -10.05 8.59
C GLU A 144 13.18 -11.13 7.67
N TYR A 145 14.00 -12.03 8.23
CA TYR A 145 14.58 -13.16 7.50
C TYR A 145 13.51 -14.10 6.93
N ALA A 146 12.50 -14.43 7.73
CA ALA A 146 11.37 -15.27 7.30
C ALA A 146 10.59 -14.66 6.12
N TYR A 147 10.39 -13.33 6.10
CA TYR A 147 9.78 -12.66 4.95
C TYR A 147 10.64 -12.75 3.70
N VAL A 148 11.94 -12.51 3.82
CA VAL A 148 12.89 -12.59 2.70
C VAL A 148 12.92 -14.01 2.12
N GLU A 149 13.00 -15.03 2.97
CA GLU A 149 13.00 -16.43 2.56
C GLU A 149 11.72 -16.80 1.80
N GLN A 150 10.56 -16.40 2.30
CA GLN A 150 9.29 -16.64 1.62
C GLN A 150 9.18 -15.92 0.27
N ILE A 151 9.72 -14.70 0.18
CA ILE A 151 9.76 -13.94 -1.08
C ILE A 151 10.63 -14.68 -2.09
N VAL A 152 11.84 -15.10 -1.70
CA VAL A 152 12.76 -15.85 -2.57
C VAL A 152 12.15 -17.18 -3.00
N TYR A 153 11.46 -17.88 -2.10
CA TYR A 153 10.75 -19.12 -2.44
C TYR A 153 9.68 -18.92 -3.52
N ILE A 154 8.95 -17.80 -3.48
CA ILE A 154 7.88 -17.49 -4.45
C ILE A 154 8.44 -17.02 -5.79
N VAL A 155 9.49 -16.22 -5.79
CA VAL A 155 10.07 -15.61 -7.00
C VAL A 155 11.02 -16.56 -7.72
N GLY A 156 11.56 -17.54 -6.98
CA GLY A 156 12.60 -18.46 -7.46
C GLY A 156 14.01 -18.00 -7.03
N PRO A 157 15.05 -18.81 -7.30
CA PRO A 157 16.41 -18.47 -6.94
C PRO A 157 16.84 -17.17 -7.59
N PRO A 158 17.73 -16.39 -6.92
CA PRO A 158 18.16 -15.09 -7.41
C PRO A 158 18.72 -15.23 -8.84
N MET A 159 18.18 -14.43 -9.76
CA MET A 159 18.84 -14.28 -11.06
C MET A 159 20.27 -13.80 -10.79
N GLN A 160 21.25 -14.55 -11.25
CA GLN A 160 22.64 -14.10 -11.23
C GLN A 160 22.64 -12.67 -11.75
N ALA A 161 23.15 -11.75 -10.92
CA ALA A 161 23.18 -10.33 -11.24
C ALA A 161 23.80 -10.17 -12.63
N SER A 162 23.00 -9.77 -13.62
CA SER A 162 23.57 -9.30 -14.88
C SER A 162 24.41 -8.08 -14.53
N ASN A 163 25.68 -8.07 -14.93
CA ASN A 163 26.67 -7.03 -14.64
C ASN A 163 26.34 -5.64 -15.24
N THR A 164 25.09 -5.34 -15.45
CA THR A 164 24.62 -4.04 -15.91
C THR A 164 24.25 -3.18 -14.68
N PRO A 165 24.99 -2.09 -14.43
CA PRO A 165 24.66 -1.16 -13.35
C PRO A 165 23.25 -0.58 -13.59
N PRO A 166 22.45 -0.43 -12.51
CA PRO A 166 21.10 0.12 -12.62
C PRO A 166 21.15 1.57 -13.14
N PRO A 167 20.18 1.99 -13.96
CA PRO A 167 20.08 3.37 -14.39
C PRO A 167 19.86 4.27 -13.18
N ILE A 168 20.68 5.31 -13.06
CA ILE A 168 20.61 6.32 -12.01
C ILE A 168 19.22 6.97 -12.07
N PRO A 169 18.45 7.02 -10.96
CA PRO A 169 17.16 7.69 -10.95
C PRO A 169 17.37 9.18 -11.25
N ARG A 170 16.81 9.66 -12.34
CA ARG A 170 16.74 11.11 -12.62
C ARG A 170 15.88 11.76 -11.53
N ARG A 171 16.45 12.79 -10.90
CA ARG A 171 15.81 13.63 -9.88
C ARG A 171 14.61 14.39 -10.43
#